data_6b6179fbc9c70381af5e421b587a101a
#
_entry.id   6b6179fbc9c70381af5e421b587a101a
#
_cell.length_a   1.000
_cell.length_b   1.000
_cell.length_c   1.000
_cell.angle_alpha   90.00
_cell.angle_beta   90.00
_cell.angle_gamma   90.00
#
_symmetry.space_group_name_H-M   'P 1'
#
loop_
_entity.id
_entity.type
_entity.pdbx_description
1 polymer ?
#
loop_
_entity_poly.entity_id
_entity_poly.type
_entity_poly.pdbx_seq_one_letter_code
_entity_poly.pdbx_strand_id
1 'polypeptide(L)'
;MSKKMTLERATEFGSAWNSRDPDLIASFFSEDGVYHASVGPDHLGKTFVGRQEVREGAKVFFDRFPDGRFENLKVVVSGDIGTFEWDFVASDSAGRQVRTAGCDLLEFRGDLVTKKNAFRKARIKC
;
A
#
# COMPACT_ATOMS: atom_id res chain seq x y z
N MET A 1 12.12 14.15 -20.06
CA MET A 1 12.21 12.68 -19.98
C MET A 1 11.63 12.20 -18.68
N SER A 2 10.74 11.22 -18.75
CA SER A 2 10.23 10.59 -17.55
C SER A 2 11.31 9.69 -16.95
N LYS A 3 11.45 9.71 -15.62
CA LYS A 3 12.37 8.83 -14.92
C LYS A 3 11.73 7.45 -14.81
N LYS A 4 12.56 6.42 -14.84
CA LYS A 4 12.11 5.06 -14.58
C LYS A 4 11.98 4.84 -13.07
N MET A 5 11.06 3.97 -12.67
CA MET A 5 11.01 3.51 -11.30
C MET A 5 12.30 2.77 -10.95
N THR A 6 12.87 3.10 -9.80
CA THR A 6 14.08 2.47 -9.29
C THR A 6 13.75 1.67 -8.04
N LEU A 7 14.60 0.71 -7.71
CA LEU A 7 14.46 -0.03 -6.46
C LEU A 7 14.47 0.92 -5.25
N GLU A 8 15.35 1.92 -5.27
CA GLU A 8 15.44 2.92 -4.20
C GLU A 8 14.13 3.68 -4.03
N ARG A 9 13.56 4.22 -5.12
CA ARG A 9 12.31 4.97 -5.05
C ARG A 9 11.12 4.09 -4.64
N ALA A 10 11.04 2.87 -5.16
CA ALA A 10 10.00 1.92 -4.76
C ALA A 10 10.11 1.58 -3.27
N THR A 11 11.34 1.43 -2.76
CA THR A 11 11.57 1.20 -1.33
C THR A 11 11.13 2.41 -0.50
N GLU A 12 11.41 3.62 -0.96
CA GLU A 12 10.93 4.85 -0.30
C GLU A 12 9.39 4.88 -0.26
N PHE A 13 8.74 4.49 -1.35
CA PHE A 13 7.27 4.42 -1.38
C PHE A 13 6.74 3.40 -0.37
N GLY A 14 7.32 2.21 -0.32
CA GLY A 14 6.92 1.19 0.65
C GLY A 14 7.10 1.66 2.08
N SER A 15 8.24 2.29 2.37
CA SER A 15 8.55 2.83 3.70
C SER A 15 7.67 4.01 4.07
N ALA A 16 7.21 4.78 3.08
CA ALA A 16 6.35 5.95 3.30
C ALA A 16 5.02 5.58 3.98
N TRP A 17 4.55 4.35 3.82
CA TRP A 17 3.33 3.89 4.49
C TRP A 17 3.48 3.89 6.01
N ASN A 18 4.70 3.75 6.52
CA ASN A 18 4.97 3.85 7.97
C ASN A 18 5.06 5.30 8.46
N SER A 19 5.17 6.27 7.56
CA SER A 19 5.13 7.68 7.92
C SER A 19 3.74 8.13 8.37
N ARG A 20 2.70 7.41 7.94
CA ARG A 20 1.29 7.70 8.21
C ARG A 20 0.87 9.07 7.67
N ASP A 21 1.51 9.50 6.59
CA ASP A 21 1.22 10.77 5.91
C ASP A 21 0.52 10.50 4.57
N PRO A 22 -0.80 10.73 4.48
CA PRO A 22 -1.54 10.48 3.25
C PRO A 22 -1.07 11.32 2.07
N ASP A 23 -0.61 12.55 2.32
CA ASP A 23 -0.12 13.41 1.26
C ASP A 23 1.17 12.86 0.66
N LEU A 24 2.08 12.37 1.49
CA LEU A 24 3.30 11.74 1.02
C LEU A 24 2.97 10.50 0.17
N ILE A 25 2.07 9.64 0.65
CA ILE A 25 1.64 8.45 -0.10
C ILE A 25 1.11 8.86 -1.48
N ALA A 26 0.18 9.81 -1.52
CA ALA A 26 -0.43 10.25 -2.77
C ALA A 26 0.60 10.84 -3.74
N SER A 27 1.67 11.46 -3.23
CA SER A 27 2.70 12.08 -4.07
C SER A 27 3.48 11.07 -4.93
N PHE A 28 3.51 9.80 -4.55
CA PHE A 28 4.15 8.74 -5.34
C PHE A 28 3.28 8.26 -6.51
N PHE A 29 1.98 8.54 -6.48
CA PHE A 29 1.04 8.08 -7.50
C PHE A 29 0.98 9.06 -8.68
N SER A 30 0.68 8.53 -9.87
CA SER A 30 0.28 9.36 -11.00
C SER A 30 -1.07 10.02 -10.71
N GLU A 31 -1.43 11.06 -11.47
CA GLU A 31 -2.70 11.76 -11.29
C GLU A 31 -3.89 10.83 -11.45
N ASP A 32 -3.79 9.84 -12.32
CA ASP A 32 -4.81 8.84 -12.59
C ASP A 32 -4.54 7.52 -11.84
N GLY A 33 -3.65 7.54 -10.86
CA GLY A 33 -3.26 6.35 -10.11
C GLY A 33 -4.42 5.68 -9.38
N VAL A 34 -4.31 4.38 -9.21
CA VAL A 34 -5.37 3.55 -8.61
C VAL A 34 -4.81 2.78 -7.42
N TYR A 35 -5.57 2.78 -6.35
CA TYR A 35 -5.28 1.99 -5.15
C TYR A 35 -6.46 1.07 -4.86
N HIS A 36 -6.20 -0.23 -4.88
CA HIS A 36 -7.15 -1.25 -4.43
C HIS A 36 -6.73 -1.68 -3.04
N ALA A 37 -7.55 -1.36 -2.04
CA ALA A 37 -7.32 -1.79 -0.67
C ALA A 37 -7.49 -3.30 -0.54
N SER A 38 -6.88 -3.87 0.50
CA SER A 38 -6.92 -5.33 0.72
C SER A 38 -8.28 -5.84 1.19
N VAL A 39 -9.19 -4.95 1.55
CA VAL A 39 -10.55 -5.28 1.97
C VAL A 39 -11.53 -4.31 1.31
N GLY A 40 -12.77 -4.71 1.19
CA GLY A 40 -13.81 -3.86 0.64
C GLY A 40 -14.98 -4.66 0.07
N PRO A 41 -15.94 -3.97 -0.55
CA PRO A 41 -17.20 -4.60 -0.98
C PRO A 41 -17.07 -5.40 -2.28
N ASP A 42 -16.01 -5.17 -3.07
CA ASP A 42 -15.86 -5.79 -4.39
C ASP A 42 -14.74 -6.81 -4.41
N HIS A 43 -14.61 -7.55 -5.52
CA HIS A 43 -13.55 -8.56 -5.66
C HIS A 43 -12.14 -7.95 -5.62
N LEU A 44 -12.00 -6.66 -5.92
CA LEU A 44 -10.74 -5.93 -5.81
C LEU A 44 -10.64 -5.12 -4.51
N GLY A 45 -11.51 -5.38 -3.52
CA GLY A 45 -11.57 -4.61 -2.30
C GLY A 45 -12.27 -3.26 -2.53
N LYS A 46 -11.84 -2.23 -1.80
CA LYS A 46 -12.27 -0.86 -2.03
C LYS A 46 -11.28 -0.20 -2.99
N THR A 47 -11.79 0.39 -4.07
CA THR A 47 -10.97 1.05 -5.09
C THR A 47 -11.00 2.57 -4.92
N PHE A 48 -9.84 3.18 -4.97
CA PHE A 48 -9.65 4.63 -4.94
C PHE A 48 -8.96 5.05 -6.24
N VAL A 49 -9.54 6.00 -6.95
CA VAL A 49 -9.07 6.43 -8.28
C VAL A 49 -8.64 7.89 -8.23
N GLY A 50 -7.40 8.14 -8.65
CA GLY A 50 -6.81 9.47 -8.66
C GLY A 50 -6.15 9.83 -7.33
N ARG A 51 -5.21 10.77 -7.36
CA ARG A 51 -4.42 11.14 -6.18
C ARG A 51 -5.26 11.54 -4.99
N GLN A 52 -6.33 12.30 -5.20
CA GLN A 52 -7.16 12.74 -4.09
C GLN A 52 -7.85 11.56 -3.41
N GLU A 53 -8.44 10.66 -4.17
CA GLU A 53 -9.08 9.46 -3.60
C GLU A 53 -8.04 8.54 -2.97
N VAL A 54 -6.87 8.39 -3.56
CA VAL A 54 -5.76 7.60 -2.99
C VAL A 54 -5.35 8.17 -1.63
N ARG A 55 -5.24 9.50 -1.54
CA ARG A 55 -4.96 10.19 -0.28
C ARG A 55 -6.02 9.86 0.77
N GLU A 56 -7.28 9.93 0.39
CA GLU A 56 -8.40 9.58 1.29
C GLU A 56 -8.35 8.12 1.72
N GLY A 57 -8.02 7.21 0.79
CA GLY A 57 -7.88 5.79 1.08
C GLY A 57 -6.76 5.50 2.06
N ALA A 58 -5.63 6.17 1.91
CA ALA A 58 -4.52 6.05 2.85
C ALA A 58 -4.92 6.56 4.23
N LYS A 59 -5.63 7.69 4.29
CA LYS A 59 -6.12 8.24 5.56
C LYS A 59 -7.08 7.28 6.27
N VAL A 60 -8.02 6.70 5.53
CA VAL A 60 -8.95 5.70 6.08
C VAL A 60 -8.17 4.52 6.67
N PHE A 61 -7.16 4.03 5.95
CA PHE A 61 -6.32 2.94 6.42
C PHE A 61 -5.60 3.31 7.73
N PHE A 62 -4.99 4.48 7.79
CA PHE A 62 -4.28 4.93 8.99
C PHE A 62 -5.23 5.14 10.18
N ASP A 63 -6.42 5.69 9.94
CA ASP A 63 -7.42 5.90 10.98
C ASP A 63 -7.95 4.58 11.53
N ARG A 64 -8.09 3.58 10.65
CA ARG A 64 -8.55 2.24 11.04
C ARG A 64 -7.54 1.49 11.89
N PHE A 65 -6.25 1.71 11.65
CA PHE A 65 -5.16 1.04 12.34
C PHE A 65 -4.22 2.07 12.97
N PRO A 66 -4.63 2.70 14.09
CA PRO A 66 -3.86 3.80 14.68
C PRO A 66 -2.42 3.45 15.05
N ASP A 67 -2.15 2.20 15.42
CA ASP A 67 -0.82 1.71 15.75
C ASP A 67 -0.23 0.79 14.67
N GLY A 68 -0.85 0.74 13.49
CA GLY A 68 -0.43 -0.14 12.41
C GLY A 68 0.94 0.22 11.85
N ARG A 69 1.74 -0.80 11.57
CA ARG A 69 3.04 -0.61 10.94
C ARG A 69 3.37 -1.80 10.04
N PHE A 70 4.15 -1.52 9.01
CA PHE A 70 4.69 -2.54 8.12
C PHE A 70 6.11 -2.89 8.55
N GLU A 71 6.43 -4.18 8.55
CA GLU A 71 7.75 -4.71 8.90
C GLU A 71 8.21 -5.68 7.83
N ASN A 72 9.52 -5.92 7.77
CA ASN A 72 10.13 -6.92 6.89
C ASN A 72 9.81 -6.67 5.41
N LEU A 73 9.83 -5.41 4.99
CA LEU A 73 9.54 -5.02 3.61
C LEU A 73 10.56 -5.61 2.64
N LYS A 74 10.06 -6.34 1.64
CA LYS A 74 10.84 -6.82 0.50
C LYS A 74 10.30 -6.17 -0.75
N VAL A 75 11.19 -5.62 -1.57
CA VAL A 75 10.83 -4.85 -2.76
C VAL A 75 11.45 -5.48 -3.99
N VAL A 76 10.63 -5.69 -4.99
CA VAL A 76 11.10 -6.12 -6.33
C VAL A 76 10.58 -5.11 -7.35
N VAL A 77 11.46 -4.67 -8.23
CA VAL A 77 11.12 -3.81 -9.37
C VAL A 77 11.64 -4.47 -10.64
N SER A 78 10.75 -4.62 -11.62
CA SER A 78 11.09 -5.17 -12.93
C SER A 78 10.39 -4.34 -14.00
N GLY A 79 11.11 -3.36 -14.56
CA GLY A 79 10.55 -2.45 -15.56
C GLY A 79 9.40 -1.63 -14.98
N ASP A 80 8.21 -1.79 -15.53
CA ASP A 80 7.01 -1.05 -15.13
C ASP A 80 6.10 -1.82 -14.17
N ILE A 81 6.61 -2.91 -13.58
CA ILE A 81 5.89 -3.65 -12.56
C ILE A 81 6.79 -3.86 -11.34
N GLY A 82 6.17 -4.12 -10.20
CA GLY A 82 6.90 -4.42 -8.98
C GLY A 82 6.02 -5.09 -7.94
N THR A 83 6.65 -5.53 -6.87
CA THR A 83 5.95 -6.13 -5.75
C THR A 83 6.55 -5.65 -4.44
N PHE A 84 5.68 -5.53 -3.44
CA PHE A 84 6.07 -5.47 -2.04
C PHE A 84 5.60 -6.77 -1.37
N GLU A 85 6.44 -7.28 -0.49
CA GLU A 85 6.04 -8.31 0.48
C GLU A 85 6.34 -7.75 1.87
N TRP A 86 5.42 -7.92 2.80
CA TRP A 86 5.55 -7.32 4.13
C TRP A 86 4.73 -8.08 5.16
N ASP A 87 5.04 -7.81 6.42
CA ASP A 87 4.18 -8.12 7.54
C ASP A 87 3.50 -6.84 8.00
N PHE A 88 2.22 -6.91 8.29
CA PHE A 88 1.48 -5.81 8.89
C PHE A 88 1.19 -6.16 10.35
N VAL A 89 1.53 -5.26 11.26
CA VAL A 89 1.34 -5.45 12.69
C VAL A 89 0.45 -4.33 13.22
N ALA A 90 -0.66 -4.71 13.85
CA ALA A 90 -1.60 -3.76 14.45
C ALA A 90 -2.31 -4.42 15.61
N SER A 91 -2.83 -3.59 16.54
CA SER A 91 -3.65 -4.09 17.64
C SER A 91 -5.04 -4.48 17.15
N ASP A 92 -5.57 -5.59 17.68
CA ASP A 92 -6.97 -5.97 17.48
C ASP A 92 -7.88 -5.22 18.47
N SER A 93 -9.19 -5.51 18.44
CA SER A 93 -10.17 -4.87 19.32
C SER A 93 -9.94 -5.17 20.80
N ALA A 94 -9.18 -6.23 21.12
CA ALA A 94 -8.82 -6.59 22.50
C ALA A 94 -7.48 -6.00 22.93
N GLY A 95 -6.84 -5.19 22.07
CA GLY A 95 -5.54 -4.58 22.34
C GLY A 95 -4.34 -5.51 22.16
N ARG A 96 -4.54 -6.70 21.57
CA ARG A 96 -3.45 -7.63 21.28
C ARG A 96 -2.83 -7.34 19.93
N GLN A 97 -1.50 -7.39 19.84
CA GLN A 97 -0.83 -7.23 18.56
C GLN A 97 -1.03 -8.48 17.68
N VAL A 98 -1.45 -8.23 16.45
CA VAL A 98 -1.66 -9.27 15.44
C VAL A 98 -0.75 -9.00 14.26
N ARG A 99 0.00 -10.01 13.85
CA ARG A 99 0.90 -9.97 12.69
C ARG A 99 0.24 -10.70 11.54
N THR A 100 0.16 -10.05 10.39
CA THR A 100 -0.49 -10.59 9.20
C THR A 100 0.40 -10.36 7.98
N ALA A 101 0.68 -11.42 7.23
CA ALA A 101 1.47 -11.30 6.01
C ALA A 101 0.62 -10.75 4.86
N GLY A 102 1.27 -9.99 3.98
CA GLY A 102 0.62 -9.47 2.80
C GLY A 102 1.59 -9.11 1.71
N CYS A 103 1.04 -8.65 0.61
CA CYS A 103 1.81 -8.19 -0.52
C CYS A 103 1.03 -7.15 -1.32
N ASP A 104 1.76 -6.41 -2.13
CA ASP A 104 1.17 -5.48 -3.10
C ASP A 104 1.68 -5.84 -4.48
N LEU A 105 0.78 -5.84 -5.47
CA LEU A 105 1.14 -5.86 -6.87
C LEU A 105 1.14 -4.42 -7.37
N LEU A 106 2.25 -3.98 -7.96
CA LEU A 106 2.46 -2.60 -8.35
C LEU A 106 2.64 -2.47 -9.85
N GLU A 107 2.09 -1.39 -10.40
CA GLU A 107 2.37 -0.96 -11.78
C GLU A 107 2.88 0.46 -11.76
N PHE A 108 3.81 0.76 -12.66
CA PHE A 108 4.48 2.05 -12.72
C PHE A 108 4.37 2.67 -14.11
N ARG A 109 4.38 4.00 -14.16
CA ARG A 109 4.62 4.76 -15.37
C ARG A 109 5.70 5.79 -15.04
N GLY A 110 6.88 5.60 -15.65
CA GLY A 110 8.04 6.36 -15.21
C GLY A 110 8.37 6.05 -13.75
N ASP A 111 8.56 7.07 -12.94
CA ASP A 111 8.84 6.93 -11.52
C ASP A 111 7.58 7.10 -10.63
N LEU A 112 6.40 7.01 -11.24
CA LEU A 112 5.13 7.14 -10.54
C LEU A 112 4.39 5.79 -10.49
N VAL A 113 3.66 5.59 -9.40
CA VAL A 113 2.81 4.41 -9.20
C VAL A 113 1.48 4.67 -9.92
N THR A 114 1.13 3.81 -10.86
CA THR A 114 -0.17 3.88 -11.54
C THR A 114 -1.19 2.95 -10.90
N LYS A 115 -0.73 1.93 -10.20
CA LYS A 115 -1.63 0.98 -9.54
C LYS A 115 -0.93 0.34 -8.35
N LYS A 116 -1.63 0.29 -7.24
CA LYS A 116 -1.24 -0.47 -6.06
C LYS A 116 -2.40 -1.38 -5.70
N ASN A 117 -2.21 -2.67 -5.82
CA ASN A 117 -3.21 -3.68 -5.51
C ASN A 117 -2.76 -4.46 -4.28
N ALA A 118 -3.40 -4.20 -3.16
CA ALA A 118 -3.00 -4.75 -1.87
C ALA A 118 -3.72 -6.06 -1.57
N PHE A 119 -2.96 -7.01 -1.07
CA PHE A 119 -3.46 -8.30 -0.59
C PHE A 119 -2.95 -8.54 0.82
N ARG A 120 -3.82 -9.03 1.67
CA ARG A 120 -3.45 -9.34 3.04
C ARG A 120 -4.14 -10.63 3.45
N LYS A 121 -3.38 -11.52 4.08
CA LYS A 121 -3.98 -12.76 4.57
C LYS A 121 -5.05 -12.44 5.61
N ALA A 122 -6.11 -13.24 5.61
CA ALA A 122 -7.16 -13.15 6.59
C ALA A 122 -7.08 -14.38 7.49
N ARG A 123 -7.28 -14.15 8.79
CA ARG A 123 -7.37 -15.26 9.75
C ARG A 123 -8.83 -15.62 9.95
N ILE A 124 -9.13 -16.89 9.82
CA ILE A 124 -10.46 -17.42 10.13
C ILE A 124 -10.32 -18.50 11.18
N LYS A 125 -11.33 -18.65 11.99
CA LYS A 125 -11.39 -19.78 12.93
C LYS A 125 -11.70 -21.05 12.16
N CYS A 126 -10.89 -22.06 12.37
CA CYS A 126 -11.11 -23.38 11.79
C CYS A 126 -11.62 -24.34 12.86
#